data_d67aa97ee5789ca36ca98b8818dd160e
#
_entry.id   d67aa97ee5789ca36ca98b8818dd160e
#
_cell.length_a   1.000
_cell.length_b   1.000
_cell.length_c   1.000
_cell.angle_alpha   90.00
_cell.angle_beta   90.00
_cell.angle_gamma   90.00
#
_symmetry.space_group_name_H-M   'P 1'
#
loop_
_entity.id
_entity.type
_entity.pdbx_description
1 polymer ?
#
loop_
_entity_poly.entity_id
_entity_poly.type
_entity_poly.pdbx_seq_one_letter_code
_entity_poly.pdbx_strand_id
1 'polypeptide(L)'
;MHTGFQRLVAAACRSNCPCAEGLFPTRIRHCLFPPLCMITDAVFLGFTMRQMLWLPLGAGVIALAVALVFRRTIVALPQGTDTMQKIAGMIRVGAMAFLRREYSVIAPFAVLAAVLIYIFIDRNPSNGTTLPWTALSFLAGAFTSALAGFIGMDTATLANVRTAEAARGGIVGALRVAFMSGATMGLSVVGLGLLGFVGALIIVQQFLDLSYAVNVLTGFSFGASCVALFARVGGGIYTKAADVGADLVGKVEAGIPEDDPRNPAVIADNVGDNVGDIAGMGADLFESYIGALLATMLVGLTVTWGTELALAFPLLLAAIGVISAIVATLLVRTKNHA
;
A
#
# COMPACT_ATOMS: atom_id res chain seq x y z
N MET A 1 -23.02 -42.25 -13.13
CA MET A 1 -22.85 -40.79 -13.30
C MET A 1 -21.39 -40.33 -13.54
N HIS A 2 -20.39 -41.18 -13.30
CA HIS A 2 -18.96 -40.79 -13.42
C HIS A 2 -18.41 -40.81 -14.87
N THR A 3 -19.03 -41.48 -15.80
CA THR A 3 -18.52 -41.63 -17.18
C THR A 3 -18.98 -40.56 -18.16
N GLY A 4 -20.06 -39.82 -17.87
CA GLY A 4 -20.57 -38.72 -18.70
C GLY A 4 -19.72 -37.44 -18.57
N PHE A 5 -19.27 -37.14 -17.37
CA PHE A 5 -18.47 -35.95 -17.07
C PHE A 5 -17.06 -36.02 -17.68
N GLN A 6 -16.43 -37.22 -17.65
CA GLN A 6 -15.12 -37.41 -18.27
C GLN A 6 -15.15 -37.32 -19.81
N ARG A 7 -16.26 -37.67 -20.44
CA ARG A 7 -16.42 -37.52 -21.91
C ARG A 7 -16.67 -36.09 -22.34
N LEU A 8 -17.37 -35.28 -21.54
CA LEU A 8 -17.57 -33.86 -21.78
C LEU A 8 -16.25 -33.06 -21.62
N VAL A 9 -15.46 -33.40 -20.61
CA VAL A 9 -14.14 -32.78 -20.39
C VAL A 9 -13.16 -33.14 -21.53
N ALA A 10 -13.18 -34.39 -22.01
CA ALA A 10 -12.34 -34.82 -23.13
C ALA A 10 -12.77 -34.24 -24.48
N ALA A 11 -14.04 -33.88 -24.66
CA ALA A 11 -14.55 -33.21 -25.88
C ALA A 11 -14.21 -31.73 -25.92
N ALA A 12 -14.28 -31.04 -24.77
CA ALA A 12 -13.92 -29.61 -24.66
C ALA A 12 -12.40 -29.36 -24.86
N CYS A 13 -11.55 -30.30 -24.44
CA CYS A 13 -10.11 -30.20 -24.68
C CYS A 13 -9.69 -30.43 -26.15
N ARG A 14 -10.53 -31.01 -26.99
CA ARG A 14 -10.18 -31.26 -28.40
C ARG A 14 -10.48 -30.12 -29.35
N SER A 15 -11.29 -29.15 -28.96
CA SER A 15 -11.74 -28.10 -29.88
C SER A 15 -10.97 -26.80 -29.82
N ASN A 16 -10.12 -26.56 -28.79
CA ASN A 16 -9.48 -25.25 -28.60
C ASN A 16 -7.97 -25.30 -28.27
N CYS A 17 -7.26 -26.39 -28.59
CA CYS A 17 -5.79 -26.40 -28.55
C CYS A 17 -5.22 -26.57 -29.94
N PRO A 18 -4.61 -25.55 -30.57
CA PRO A 18 -3.76 -25.75 -31.73
C PRO A 18 -2.45 -26.42 -31.25
N CYS A 19 -2.38 -27.75 -31.32
CA CYS A 19 -1.12 -28.48 -31.20
C CYS A 19 -0.27 -28.17 -32.40
N ALA A 20 0.67 -27.26 -32.30
CA ALA A 20 1.79 -27.16 -33.21
C ALA A 20 2.66 -28.40 -33.04
N GLU A 21 2.69 -29.23 -34.05
CA GLU A 21 3.62 -30.33 -34.21
C GLU A 21 5.05 -29.80 -34.29
N GLY A 22 5.92 -30.31 -33.43
CA GLY A 22 7.35 -30.14 -33.59
C GLY A 22 8.15 -30.00 -32.29
N LEU A 23 8.87 -31.08 -31.97
CA LEU A 23 10.05 -31.14 -31.08
C LEU A 23 9.88 -30.75 -29.61
N PHE A 24 9.41 -31.68 -28.79
CA PHE A 24 10.01 -32.05 -27.48
C PHE A 24 9.07 -33.01 -26.73
N PRO A 25 9.51 -34.07 -26.08
CA PRO A 25 8.66 -35.02 -25.38
C PRO A 25 8.36 -34.52 -23.95
N THR A 26 7.36 -33.67 -23.81
CA THR A 26 6.90 -33.17 -22.49
C THR A 26 5.43 -33.54 -22.25
N ARG A 27 5.16 -34.86 -22.20
CA ARG A 27 3.81 -35.39 -21.86
C ARG A 27 3.41 -35.27 -20.39
N ILE A 28 4.16 -34.60 -19.52
CA ILE A 28 3.93 -34.58 -18.06
C ILE A 28 3.46 -33.24 -17.50
N ARG A 29 3.49 -32.14 -18.25
CA ARG A 29 3.17 -30.81 -17.66
C ARG A 29 1.71 -30.35 -17.72
N HIS A 30 0.83 -31.06 -18.42
CA HIS A 30 -0.57 -30.63 -18.61
C HIS A 30 -1.61 -31.22 -17.66
N CYS A 31 -1.22 -32.05 -16.67
CA CYS A 31 -2.16 -32.72 -15.79
C CYS A 31 -2.21 -32.22 -14.33
N LEU A 32 -1.43 -31.22 -13.92
CA LEU A 32 -1.37 -30.89 -12.49
C LEU A 32 -2.44 -29.91 -12.00
N PHE A 33 -3.03 -29.07 -12.86
CA PHE A 33 -4.08 -28.13 -12.43
C PHE A 33 -5.22 -27.91 -13.45
N PRO A 34 -5.94 -28.97 -13.90
CA PRO A 34 -7.09 -28.78 -14.79
C PRO A 34 -8.27 -28.01 -14.18
N PRO A 35 -8.60 -28.13 -12.87
CA PRO A 35 -9.77 -27.46 -12.33
C PRO A 35 -9.62 -25.93 -12.21
N LEU A 36 -8.40 -25.43 -12.03
CA LEU A 36 -8.19 -23.97 -11.91
C LEU A 36 -8.37 -23.27 -13.27
N CYS A 37 -7.92 -23.87 -14.36
CA CYS A 37 -8.08 -23.34 -15.71
C CYS A 37 -9.56 -23.29 -16.13
N MET A 38 -10.35 -24.33 -15.80
CA MET A 38 -11.78 -24.34 -16.10
C MET A 38 -12.61 -23.33 -15.29
N ILE A 39 -12.23 -23.07 -14.05
CA ILE A 39 -12.93 -22.08 -13.20
C ILE A 39 -12.61 -20.67 -13.68
N THR A 40 -11.37 -20.39 -14.09
CA THR A 40 -10.99 -19.07 -14.61
C THR A 40 -11.69 -18.77 -15.93
N ASP A 41 -11.73 -19.71 -16.86
CA ASP A 41 -12.40 -19.54 -18.14
C ASP A 41 -13.94 -19.39 -17.98
N ALA A 42 -14.56 -20.11 -17.06
CA ALA A 42 -16.01 -20.06 -16.84
C ALA A 42 -16.49 -18.77 -16.16
N VAL A 43 -15.66 -18.14 -15.32
CA VAL A 43 -16.03 -16.94 -14.56
C VAL A 43 -15.69 -15.65 -15.34
N PHE A 44 -14.68 -15.68 -16.23
CA PHE A 44 -14.18 -14.50 -16.94
C PHE A 44 -14.40 -14.52 -18.46
N LEU A 45 -15.08 -15.53 -18.99
CA LEU A 45 -15.45 -15.63 -20.40
C LEU A 45 -16.34 -14.45 -20.84
N GLY A 46 -15.70 -13.43 -21.39
CA GLY A 46 -16.37 -12.25 -21.98
C GLY A 46 -15.93 -10.89 -21.47
N PHE A 47 -15.09 -10.84 -20.43
CA PHE A 47 -14.56 -9.57 -19.94
C PHE A 47 -13.18 -9.27 -20.53
N THR A 48 -13.03 -8.09 -21.12
CA THR A 48 -11.72 -7.60 -21.54
C THR A 48 -10.89 -7.16 -20.32
N MET A 49 -9.55 -7.22 -20.41
CA MET A 49 -8.64 -6.71 -19.37
C MET A 49 -9.08 -5.33 -18.84
N ARG A 50 -9.45 -4.44 -19.75
CA ARG A 50 -9.89 -3.09 -19.42
C ARG A 50 -11.14 -3.06 -18.53
N GLN A 51 -12.08 -3.98 -18.75
CA GLN A 51 -13.28 -4.07 -17.89
C GLN A 51 -12.94 -4.62 -16.51
N MET A 52 -11.98 -5.56 -16.42
CA MET A 52 -11.54 -6.13 -15.14
C MET A 52 -10.84 -5.10 -14.26
N LEU A 53 -10.15 -4.10 -14.83
CA LEU A 53 -9.44 -3.05 -14.08
C LEU A 53 -10.37 -2.10 -13.30
N TRP A 54 -11.67 -2.03 -13.65
CA TRP A 54 -12.63 -1.22 -12.89
C TRP A 54 -12.92 -1.76 -11.50
N LEU A 55 -12.80 -3.07 -11.28
CA LEU A 55 -13.02 -3.69 -9.96
C LEU A 55 -11.96 -3.25 -8.94
N PRO A 56 -10.64 -3.37 -9.18
CA PRO A 56 -9.63 -2.87 -8.26
C PRO A 56 -9.67 -1.35 -8.09
N LEU A 57 -10.01 -0.58 -9.13
CA LEU A 57 -10.25 0.86 -8.97
C LEU A 57 -11.42 1.14 -8.03
N GLY A 58 -12.54 0.47 -8.22
CA GLY A 58 -13.71 0.59 -7.34
C GLY A 58 -13.38 0.22 -5.90
N ALA A 59 -12.65 -0.87 -5.69
CA ALA A 59 -12.17 -1.29 -4.37
C ALA A 59 -11.26 -0.23 -3.72
N GLY A 60 -10.35 0.39 -4.49
CA GLY A 60 -9.49 1.48 -4.04
C GLY A 60 -10.30 2.71 -3.60
N VAL A 61 -11.33 3.11 -4.37
CA VAL A 61 -12.24 4.20 -3.99
C VAL A 61 -13.00 3.87 -2.70
N ILE A 62 -13.53 2.65 -2.58
CA ILE A 62 -14.23 2.20 -1.37
C ILE A 62 -13.29 2.22 -0.16
N ALA A 63 -12.04 1.75 -0.30
CA ALA A 63 -11.05 1.79 0.78
C ALA A 63 -10.83 3.22 1.28
N LEU A 64 -10.61 4.18 0.37
CA LEU A 64 -10.42 5.59 0.75
C LEU A 64 -11.69 6.21 1.35
N ALA A 65 -12.87 5.86 0.85
CA ALA A 65 -14.13 6.33 1.41
C ALA A 65 -14.31 5.83 2.87
N VAL A 66 -14.01 4.56 3.14
CA VAL A 66 -14.06 3.99 4.50
C VAL A 66 -13.00 4.62 5.39
N ALA A 67 -11.76 4.82 4.90
CA ALA A 67 -10.71 5.54 5.62
C ALA A 67 -11.14 6.95 6.01
N LEU A 68 -11.78 7.67 5.10
CA LEU A 68 -12.32 9.01 5.37
C LEU A 68 -13.43 9.00 6.41
N VAL A 69 -14.32 8.01 6.38
CA VAL A 69 -15.37 7.83 7.41
C VAL A 69 -14.73 7.58 8.77
N PHE A 70 -13.75 6.68 8.87
CA PHE A 70 -13.04 6.41 10.12
C PHE A 70 -12.32 7.66 10.65
N ARG A 71 -11.63 8.39 9.78
CA ARG A 71 -10.98 9.66 10.15
C ARG A 71 -11.99 10.67 10.68
N ARG A 72 -13.14 10.84 10.02
CA ARG A 72 -14.21 11.74 10.50
C ARG A 72 -14.76 11.30 11.84
N THR A 73 -14.98 10.02 12.03
CA THR A 73 -15.44 9.45 13.32
C THR A 73 -14.43 9.72 14.42
N ILE A 74 -13.13 9.49 14.18
CA ILE A 74 -12.06 9.79 15.14
C ILE A 74 -12.08 11.28 15.52
N VAL A 75 -12.10 12.16 14.53
CA VAL A 75 -12.06 13.62 14.77
C VAL A 75 -13.24 14.12 15.60
N ALA A 76 -14.39 13.47 15.49
CA ALA A 76 -15.60 13.80 16.26
C ALA A 76 -15.53 13.39 17.75
N LEU A 77 -14.58 12.53 18.14
CA LEU A 77 -14.42 12.08 19.53
C LEU A 77 -13.79 13.18 20.42
N PRO A 78 -14.08 13.16 21.74
CA PRO A 78 -13.53 14.11 22.69
C PRO A 78 -12.01 14.01 22.77
N GLN A 79 -11.35 15.13 23.01
CA GLN A 79 -9.87 15.23 23.09
C GLN A 79 -9.32 15.21 24.52
N GLY A 80 -10.19 15.03 25.51
CA GLY A 80 -9.78 15.02 26.90
C GLY A 80 -9.49 16.40 27.49
N THR A 81 -8.62 16.47 28.49
CA THR A 81 -8.31 17.67 29.25
C THR A 81 -7.44 18.65 28.45
N ASP A 82 -7.40 19.93 28.87
CA ASP A 82 -6.57 20.96 28.23
C ASP A 82 -5.07 20.57 28.21
N THR A 83 -4.60 19.89 29.27
CA THR A 83 -3.20 19.41 29.33
C THR A 83 -2.94 18.35 28.26
N MET A 84 -3.86 17.37 28.08
CA MET A 84 -3.75 16.35 27.05
C MET A 84 -3.74 16.98 25.65
N GLN A 85 -4.59 17.97 25.43
CA GLN A 85 -4.65 18.68 24.14
C GLN A 85 -3.37 19.48 23.87
N LYS A 86 -2.77 20.13 24.88
CA LYS A 86 -1.49 20.84 24.74
C LYS A 86 -0.35 19.90 24.36
N ILE A 87 -0.20 18.77 25.05
CA ILE A 87 0.83 17.77 24.76
C ILE A 87 0.63 17.19 23.35
N ALA A 88 -0.58 16.77 23.01
CA ALA A 88 -0.90 16.26 21.69
C ALA A 88 -0.63 17.29 20.58
N GLY A 89 -0.89 18.57 20.86
CA GLY A 89 -0.55 19.67 19.95
C GLY A 89 0.94 19.79 19.69
N MET A 90 1.77 19.67 20.74
CA MET A 90 3.24 19.70 20.60
C MET A 90 3.75 18.51 19.78
N ILE A 91 3.27 17.28 20.07
CA ILE A 91 3.61 16.08 19.30
C ILE A 91 3.22 16.25 17.83
N ARG A 92 2.01 16.73 17.55
CA ARG A 92 1.55 16.96 16.18
C ARG A 92 2.41 17.97 15.43
N VAL A 93 2.76 19.07 16.08
CA VAL A 93 3.64 20.12 15.48
C VAL A 93 5.01 19.50 15.15
N GLY A 94 5.61 18.74 16.04
CA GLY A 94 6.87 18.04 15.81
C GLY A 94 6.78 17.05 14.65
N ALA A 95 5.75 16.18 14.64
CA ALA A 95 5.53 15.19 13.58
C ALA A 95 5.35 15.85 12.19
N MET A 96 4.57 16.93 12.11
CA MET A 96 4.39 17.66 10.85
C MET A 96 5.65 18.43 10.42
N ALA A 97 6.43 18.93 11.37
CA ALA A 97 7.72 19.57 11.08
C ALA A 97 8.72 18.56 10.50
N PHE A 98 8.77 17.36 11.07
CA PHE A 98 9.59 16.28 10.54
C PHE A 98 9.19 15.92 9.10
N LEU A 99 7.91 15.62 8.84
CA LEU A 99 7.44 15.29 7.49
C LEU A 99 7.75 16.38 6.47
N ARG A 100 7.53 17.66 6.84
CA ARG A 100 7.86 18.78 5.95
C ARG A 100 9.35 18.78 5.61
N ARG A 101 10.20 18.54 6.60
CA ARG A 101 11.65 18.50 6.37
C ARG A 101 12.04 17.31 5.53
N GLU A 102 11.51 16.16 5.83
CA GLU A 102 11.76 14.92 5.08
C GLU A 102 11.36 15.08 3.61
N TYR A 103 10.14 15.51 3.33
CA TYR A 103 9.66 15.68 1.96
C TYR A 103 10.41 16.79 1.21
N SER A 104 10.93 17.81 1.90
CA SER A 104 11.78 18.83 1.29
C SER A 104 13.13 18.29 0.80
N VAL A 105 13.59 17.16 1.36
CA VAL A 105 14.81 16.46 0.94
C VAL A 105 14.51 15.41 -0.11
N ILE A 106 13.42 14.66 0.06
CA ILE A 106 13.02 13.59 -0.87
C ILE A 106 12.61 14.17 -2.23
N ALA A 107 11.89 15.28 -2.26
CA ALA A 107 11.35 15.84 -3.51
C ALA A 107 12.45 16.18 -4.55
N PRO A 108 13.52 16.94 -4.23
CA PRO A 108 14.58 17.20 -5.20
C PRO A 108 15.34 15.93 -5.60
N PHE A 109 15.52 14.97 -4.68
CA PHE A 109 16.10 13.68 -4.99
C PHE A 109 15.22 12.89 -5.98
N ALA A 110 13.91 12.84 -5.76
CA ALA A 110 12.96 12.18 -6.66
C ALA A 110 12.95 12.83 -8.05
N VAL A 111 13.02 14.15 -8.13
CA VAL A 111 13.11 14.86 -9.41
C VAL A 111 14.42 14.52 -10.13
N LEU A 112 15.55 14.52 -9.43
CA LEU A 112 16.84 14.12 -10.00
C LEU A 112 16.79 12.67 -10.53
N ALA A 113 16.25 11.74 -9.74
CA ALA A 113 16.09 10.35 -10.14
C ALA A 113 15.18 10.21 -11.39
N ALA A 114 14.08 10.96 -11.44
CA ALA A 114 13.19 10.98 -12.60
C ALA A 114 13.90 11.49 -13.87
N VAL A 115 14.74 12.51 -13.75
CA VAL A 115 15.55 13.02 -14.88
C VAL A 115 16.55 11.96 -15.34
N LEU A 116 17.21 11.25 -14.42
CA LEU A 116 18.11 10.16 -14.78
C LEU A 116 17.37 9.01 -15.46
N ILE A 117 16.19 8.61 -14.96
CA ILE A 117 15.32 7.60 -15.59
C ILE A 117 14.97 8.04 -17.01
N TYR A 118 14.59 9.29 -17.20
CA TYR A 118 14.28 9.83 -18.52
C TYR A 118 15.49 9.73 -19.48
N ILE A 119 16.67 10.14 -19.05
CA ILE A 119 17.88 10.16 -19.89
C ILE A 119 18.32 8.75 -20.27
N PHE A 120 18.32 7.82 -19.32
CA PHE A 120 18.91 6.49 -19.52
C PHE A 120 17.91 5.43 -19.98
N ILE A 121 16.61 5.59 -19.69
CA ILE A 121 15.59 4.59 -19.98
C ILE A 121 14.63 5.10 -21.06
N ASP A 122 13.94 6.24 -20.82
CA ASP A 122 12.87 6.68 -21.71
C ASP A 122 13.39 7.29 -23.03
N ARG A 123 14.55 7.95 -23.01
CA ARG A 123 15.15 8.58 -24.19
C ARG A 123 15.77 7.59 -25.18
N ASN A 124 15.77 6.30 -24.88
CA ASN A 124 16.38 5.29 -25.74
C ASN A 124 15.59 5.16 -27.06
N PRO A 125 16.21 5.36 -28.25
CA PRO A 125 15.51 5.34 -29.56
C PRO A 125 14.83 4.01 -29.86
N SER A 126 15.25 2.91 -29.22
CA SER A 126 14.63 1.59 -29.41
C SER A 126 13.21 1.48 -28.83
N ASN A 127 12.81 2.40 -27.95
CA ASN A 127 11.51 2.32 -27.27
C ASN A 127 10.35 2.97 -28.05
N GLY A 128 10.63 3.67 -29.17
CA GLY A 128 9.62 4.22 -30.08
C GLY A 128 8.69 5.29 -29.48
N THR A 129 8.93 5.71 -28.23
CA THR A 129 8.09 6.68 -27.51
C THR A 129 8.85 7.99 -27.27
N THR A 130 8.15 9.11 -27.44
CA THR A 130 8.70 10.45 -27.21
C THR A 130 8.40 10.97 -25.79
N LEU A 131 7.50 10.31 -25.05
CA LEU A 131 7.08 10.73 -23.71
C LEU A 131 7.83 9.97 -22.62
N PRO A 132 8.15 10.63 -21.50
CA PRO A 132 8.90 10.05 -20.37
C PRO A 132 8.00 9.19 -19.47
N TRP A 133 7.42 8.12 -20.01
CA TRP A 133 6.42 7.32 -19.32
C TRP A 133 6.94 6.69 -18.03
N THR A 134 8.17 6.15 -18.03
CA THR A 134 8.76 5.51 -16.84
C THR A 134 9.09 6.55 -15.77
N ALA A 135 9.64 7.71 -16.18
CA ALA A 135 9.93 8.81 -15.26
C ALA A 135 8.66 9.40 -14.64
N LEU A 136 7.57 9.58 -15.44
CA LEU A 136 6.28 10.04 -14.93
C LEU A 136 5.65 9.01 -13.98
N SER A 137 5.74 7.73 -14.32
CA SER A 137 5.27 6.64 -13.47
C SER A 137 6.03 6.61 -12.13
N PHE A 138 7.35 6.82 -12.15
CA PHE A 138 8.20 6.97 -10.96
C PHE A 138 7.73 8.11 -10.05
N LEU A 139 7.50 9.29 -10.61
CA LEU A 139 7.00 10.45 -9.84
C LEU A 139 5.61 10.20 -9.26
N ALA A 140 4.74 9.52 -10.00
CA ALA A 140 3.40 9.15 -9.52
C ALA A 140 3.49 8.16 -8.35
N GLY A 141 4.38 7.16 -8.41
CA GLY A 141 4.63 6.22 -7.33
C GLY A 141 5.19 6.90 -6.07
N ALA A 142 6.18 7.78 -6.25
CA ALA A 142 6.74 8.57 -5.16
C ALA A 142 5.68 9.47 -4.50
N PHE A 143 4.88 10.16 -5.29
CA PHE A 143 3.82 11.04 -4.78
C PHE A 143 2.74 10.27 -4.01
N THR A 144 2.27 9.14 -4.53
CA THR A 144 1.22 8.34 -3.86
C THR A 144 1.73 7.71 -2.58
N SER A 145 2.99 7.25 -2.52
CA SER A 145 3.62 6.74 -1.30
C SER A 145 3.75 7.83 -0.23
N ALA A 146 4.26 9.00 -0.60
CA ALA A 146 4.36 10.15 0.32
C ALA A 146 2.98 10.59 0.83
N LEU A 147 1.96 10.62 -0.05
CA LEU A 147 0.59 10.96 0.32
C LEU A 147 -0.02 9.96 1.31
N ALA A 148 0.24 8.67 1.13
CA ALA A 148 -0.21 7.63 2.05
C ALA A 148 0.41 7.82 3.45
N GLY A 149 1.72 8.06 3.53
CA GLY A 149 2.42 8.35 4.79
C GLY A 149 1.88 9.60 5.48
N PHE A 150 1.63 10.68 4.72
CA PHE A 150 1.04 11.91 5.24
C PHE A 150 -0.35 11.70 5.83
N ILE A 151 -1.27 11.02 5.12
CA ILE A 151 -2.64 10.75 5.60
C ILE A 151 -2.60 9.90 6.87
N GLY A 152 -1.73 8.89 6.91
CA GLY A 152 -1.56 8.03 8.08
C GLY A 152 -1.12 8.82 9.29
N MET A 153 -0.04 9.59 9.17
CA MET A 153 0.49 10.41 10.27
C MET A 153 -0.49 11.51 10.72
N ASP A 154 -1.15 12.20 9.79
CA ASP A 154 -2.16 13.21 10.13
C ASP A 154 -3.30 12.59 10.95
N THR A 155 -3.77 11.41 10.57
CA THR A 155 -4.83 10.72 11.30
C THR A 155 -4.36 10.20 12.65
N ALA A 156 -3.17 9.62 12.75
CA ALA A 156 -2.65 9.04 13.97
C ALA A 156 -2.39 10.11 15.04
N THR A 157 -1.76 11.21 14.67
CA THR A 157 -1.53 12.34 15.60
C THR A 157 -2.83 12.95 16.13
N LEU A 158 -3.92 12.88 15.36
CA LEU A 158 -5.26 13.26 15.83
C LEU A 158 -5.89 12.18 16.72
N ALA A 159 -5.60 10.90 16.47
CA ALA A 159 -6.17 9.78 17.19
C ALA A 159 -5.52 9.58 18.57
N ASN A 160 -4.22 9.88 18.74
CA ASN A 160 -3.47 9.58 19.96
C ASN A 160 -4.13 10.14 21.22
N VAL A 161 -4.46 11.43 21.24
CA VAL A 161 -5.12 12.07 22.39
C VAL A 161 -6.52 11.50 22.65
N ARG A 162 -7.23 11.13 21.61
CA ARG A 162 -8.59 10.57 21.70
C ARG A 162 -8.57 9.14 22.18
N THR A 163 -7.53 8.39 21.82
CA THR A 163 -7.26 7.06 22.38
C THR A 163 -6.95 7.15 23.87
N ALA A 164 -6.12 8.09 24.27
CA ALA A 164 -5.79 8.33 25.67
C ALA A 164 -7.04 8.75 26.49
N GLU A 165 -7.89 9.62 25.97
CA GLU A 165 -9.15 10.00 26.64
C GLU A 165 -10.11 8.81 26.69
N ALA A 166 -10.25 8.03 25.63
CA ALA A 166 -11.09 6.84 25.61
C ALA A 166 -10.61 5.78 26.63
N ALA A 167 -9.29 5.70 26.89
CA ALA A 167 -8.70 4.77 27.84
C ALA A 167 -9.16 5.06 29.31
N ARG A 168 -9.50 6.30 29.64
CA ARG A 168 -10.07 6.65 30.95
C ARG A 168 -11.42 6.00 31.18
N GLY A 169 -12.17 5.70 30.12
CA GLY A 169 -13.44 4.99 30.17
C GLY A 169 -13.32 3.47 30.06
N GLY A 170 -12.10 2.95 29.82
CA GLY A 170 -11.81 1.53 29.73
C GLY A 170 -11.11 1.13 28.41
N ILE A 171 -10.50 -0.05 28.44
CA ILE A 171 -9.64 -0.56 27.36
C ILE A 171 -10.38 -0.77 26.04
N VAL A 172 -11.66 -1.13 26.07
CA VAL A 172 -12.47 -1.39 24.87
C VAL A 172 -12.64 -0.14 24.03
N GLY A 173 -12.92 1.01 24.68
CA GLY A 173 -13.03 2.30 24.02
C GLY A 173 -11.71 2.72 23.36
N ALA A 174 -10.62 2.63 24.11
CA ALA A 174 -9.28 2.95 23.62
C ALA A 174 -8.87 2.09 22.44
N LEU A 175 -9.04 0.77 22.55
CA LEU A 175 -8.72 -0.16 21.48
C LEU A 175 -9.49 0.13 20.18
N ARG A 176 -10.77 0.48 20.30
CA ARG A 176 -11.59 0.84 19.15
C ARG A 176 -11.06 2.06 18.42
N VAL A 177 -10.68 3.11 19.14
CA VAL A 177 -10.13 4.34 18.55
C VAL A 177 -8.78 4.08 17.90
N ALA A 178 -7.87 3.39 18.61
CA ALA A 178 -6.55 3.02 18.11
C ALA A 178 -6.65 2.15 16.85
N PHE A 179 -7.54 1.14 16.87
CA PHE A 179 -7.74 0.24 15.73
C PHE A 179 -8.31 0.98 14.50
N MET A 180 -9.28 1.89 14.70
CA MET A 180 -9.80 2.72 13.61
C MET A 180 -8.71 3.63 13.01
N SER A 181 -7.80 4.13 13.84
CA SER A 181 -6.65 4.93 13.37
C SER A 181 -5.71 4.10 12.48
N GLY A 182 -5.30 2.92 12.95
CA GLY A 182 -4.48 1.99 12.16
C GLY A 182 -5.17 1.53 10.87
N ALA A 183 -6.47 1.22 10.95
CA ALA A 183 -7.28 0.85 9.79
C ALA A 183 -7.36 1.99 8.76
N THR A 184 -7.45 3.25 9.21
CA THR A 184 -7.41 4.41 8.29
C THR A 184 -6.09 4.45 7.51
N MET A 185 -4.97 4.22 8.18
CA MET A 185 -3.66 4.14 7.53
C MET A 185 -3.61 2.99 6.52
N GLY A 186 -3.93 1.76 6.94
CA GLY A 186 -3.89 0.57 6.08
C GLY A 186 -4.79 0.71 4.84
N LEU A 187 -6.03 1.18 5.02
CA LEU A 187 -6.95 1.40 3.90
C LEU A 187 -6.50 2.55 2.98
N SER A 188 -5.81 3.56 3.50
CA SER A 188 -5.23 4.63 2.68
C SER A 188 -4.07 4.11 1.83
N VAL A 189 -3.19 3.28 2.40
CA VAL A 189 -2.08 2.63 1.70
C VAL A 189 -2.61 1.80 0.52
N VAL A 190 -3.54 0.88 0.80
CA VAL A 190 -4.08 -0.02 -0.22
C VAL A 190 -4.94 0.72 -1.24
N GLY A 191 -5.76 1.67 -0.78
CA GLY A 191 -6.63 2.47 -1.63
C GLY A 191 -5.85 3.36 -2.61
N LEU A 192 -4.88 4.13 -2.11
CA LEU A 192 -4.00 4.94 -2.95
C LEU A 192 -3.12 4.07 -3.85
N GLY A 193 -2.65 2.92 -3.34
CA GLY A 193 -1.88 1.96 -4.10
C GLY A 193 -2.65 1.46 -5.32
N LEU A 194 -3.87 0.95 -5.12
CA LEU A 194 -4.70 0.47 -6.23
C LEU A 194 -5.07 1.60 -7.19
N LEU A 195 -5.51 2.75 -6.68
CA LEU A 195 -5.89 3.87 -7.54
C LEU A 195 -4.71 4.42 -8.34
N GLY A 196 -3.56 4.61 -7.70
CA GLY A 196 -2.36 5.12 -8.36
C GLY A 196 -1.80 4.14 -9.37
N PHE A 197 -1.61 2.88 -8.97
CA PHE A 197 -1.00 1.84 -9.80
C PHE A 197 -1.90 1.44 -10.98
N VAL A 198 -3.18 1.11 -10.71
CA VAL A 198 -4.13 0.73 -11.76
C VAL A 198 -4.50 1.94 -12.61
N GLY A 199 -4.61 3.13 -12.02
CA GLY A 199 -4.82 4.37 -12.76
C GLY A 199 -3.68 4.67 -13.73
N ALA A 200 -2.42 4.53 -13.29
CA ALA A 200 -1.25 4.65 -14.15
C ALA A 200 -1.26 3.61 -15.26
N LEU A 201 -1.59 2.34 -14.96
CA LEU A 201 -1.73 1.28 -15.96
C LEU A 201 -2.76 1.65 -17.04
N ILE A 202 -3.95 2.10 -16.65
CA ILE A 202 -5.01 2.48 -17.59
C ILE A 202 -4.58 3.66 -18.48
N ILE A 203 -3.90 4.66 -17.90
CA ILE A 203 -3.43 5.82 -18.66
C ILE A 203 -2.38 5.39 -19.69
N VAL A 204 -1.39 4.62 -19.26
CA VAL A 204 -0.29 4.19 -20.14
C VAL A 204 -0.79 3.28 -21.26
N GLN A 205 -1.76 2.39 -20.99
CA GLN A 205 -2.40 1.53 -22.00
C GLN A 205 -3.19 2.27 -23.09
N GLN A 206 -3.50 3.56 -22.91
CA GLN A 206 -4.10 4.34 -24.00
C GLN A 206 -3.09 4.64 -25.12
N PHE A 207 -1.80 4.61 -24.80
CA PHE A 207 -0.72 5.06 -25.70
C PHE A 207 0.25 3.93 -26.05
N LEU A 208 0.30 2.86 -25.24
CA LEU A 208 1.29 1.79 -25.34
C LEU A 208 0.64 0.42 -25.20
N ASP A 209 1.29 -0.58 -25.79
CA ASP A 209 0.88 -1.99 -25.61
C ASP A 209 0.93 -2.43 -24.15
N LEU A 210 0.08 -3.38 -23.80
CA LEU A 210 -0.08 -3.90 -22.43
C LEU A 210 1.26 -4.36 -21.81
N SER A 211 2.06 -5.11 -22.55
CA SER A 211 3.36 -5.60 -22.07
C SER A 211 4.32 -4.45 -21.77
N TYR A 212 4.34 -3.42 -22.62
CA TYR A 212 5.17 -2.24 -22.36
C TYR A 212 4.62 -1.39 -21.22
N ALA A 213 3.30 -1.26 -21.10
CA ALA A 213 2.66 -0.56 -20.00
C ALA A 213 3.02 -1.17 -18.63
N VAL A 214 3.03 -2.50 -18.51
CA VAL A 214 3.47 -3.18 -17.27
C VAL A 214 4.94 -2.89 -16.96
N ASN A 215 5.81 -2.86 -17.99
CA ASN A 215 7.21 -2.50 -17.79
C ASN A 215 7.39 -1.04 -17.32
N VAL A 216 6.60 -0.10 -17.83
CA VAL A 216 6.58 1.31 -17.38
C VAL A 216 6.20 1.41 -15.89
N LEU A 217 5.33 0.54 -15.39
CA LEU A 217 4.95 0.50 -13.96
C LEU A 217 6.10 0.07 -13.03
N THR A 218 7.21 -0.45 -13.53
CA THR A 218 8.43 -0.61 -12.74
C THR A 218 8.91 0.73 -12.20
N GLY A 219 8.74 1.81 -12.97
CA GLY A 219 8.97 3.16 -12.51
C GLY A 219 8.10 3.53 -11.30
N PHE A 220 6.80 3.21 -11.32
CA PHE A 220 5.89 3.47 -10.20
C PHE A 220 6.34 2.78 -8.91
N SER A 221 6.66 1.48 -9.00
CA SER A 221 7.16 0.72 -7.86
C SER A 221 8.49 1.30 -7.35
N PHE A 222 9.42 1.64 -8.25
CA PHE A 222 10.71 2.23 -7.87
C PHE A 222 10.55 3.61 -7.21
N GLY A 223 9.59 4.42 -7.66
CA GLY A 223 9.24 5.69 -7.02
C GLY A 223 8.70 5.51 -5.59
N ALA A 224 7.84 4.52 -5.39
CA ALA A 224 7.35 4.15 -4.07
C ALA A 224 8.49 3.67 -3.16
N SER A 225 9.39 2.81 -3.66
CA SER A 225 10.57 2.30 -2.94
C SER A 225 11.51 3.43 -2.52
N CYS A 226 11.71 4.40 -3.40
CA CYS A 226 12.54 5.56 -3.11
C CYS A 226 12.04 6.33 -1.87
N VAL A 227 10.74 6.64 -1.81
CA VAL A 227 10.13 7.32 -0.66
C VAL A 227 10.16 6.45 0.58
N ALA A 228 9.82 5.16 0.45
CA ALA A 228 9.79 4.22 1.56
C ALA A 228 11.17 4.07 2.23
N LEU A 229 12.24 3.98 1.43
CA LEU A 229 13.60 3.88 1.93
C LEU A 229 13.96 5.10 2.81
N PHE A 230 13.72 6.31 2.31
CA PHE A 230 14.04 7.53 3.06
C PHE A 230 13.15 7.67 4.31
N ALA A 231 11.86 7.43 4.17
CA ALA A 231 10.91 7.54 5.28
C ALA A 231 11.21 6.49 6.38
N ARG A 232 11.51 5.26 5.99
CA ARG A 232 11.81 4.18 6.94
C ARG A 232 13.13 4.40 7.67
N VAL A 233 14.19 4.74 6.93
CA VAL A 233 15.52 4.97 7.51
C VAL A 233 15.54 6.27 8.31
N GLY A 234 15.02 7.37 7.75
CA GLY A 234 14.98 8.67 8.43
C GLY A 234 14.12 8.64 9.69
N GLY A 235 12.91 8.06 9.60
CA GLY A 235 12.02 7.86 10.75
C GLY A 235 12.65 6.98 11.82
N GLY A 236 13.23 5.84 11.46
CA GLY A 236 13.86 4.91 12.38
C GLY A 236 15.08 5.50 13.12
N ILE A 237 15.90 6.30 12.42
CA ILE A 237 17.03 7.01 13.05
C ILE A 237 16.49 8.05 14.04
N TYR A 238 15.47 8.83 13.65
CA TYR A 238 14.90 9.83 14.53
C TYR A 238 14.28 9.20 15.78
N THR A 239 13.48 8.14 15.64
CA THR A 239 12.85 7.42 16.74
C THR A 239 13.90 6.95 17.74
N LYS A 240 14.94 6.28 17.27
CA LYS A 240 15.98 5.77 18.17
C LYS A 240 16.83 6.88 18.81
N ALA A 241 17.12 7.96 18.11
CA ALA A 241 17.82 9.09 18.67
C ALA A 241 17.00 9.82 19.74
N ALA A 242 15.68 9.95 19.53
CA ALA A 242 14.77 10.58 20.49
C ALA A 242 14.60 9.72 21.74
N ASP A 243 14.33 8.43 21.60
CA ASP A 243 14.19 7.42 22.67
C ASP A 243 15.43 7.41 23.58
N VAL A 244 16.61 7.14 22.99
CA VAL A 244 17.87 7.12 23.76
C VAL A 244 18.18 8.48 24.39
N GLY A 245 17.92 9.58 23.67
CA GLY A 245 18.14 10.94 24.19
C GLY A 245 17.22 11.28 25.36
N ALA A 246 15.94 10.89 25.28
CA ALA A 246 14.97 11.07 26.37
C ALA A 246 15.37 10.30 27.62
N ASP A 247 15.83 9.05 27.44
CA ASP A 247 16.29 8.18 28.53
C ASP A 247 17.55 8.73 29.21
N LEU A 248 18.53 9.15 28.45
CA LEU A 248 19.77 9.72 29.01
C LEU A 248 19.48 10.98 29.82
N VAL A 249 18.73 11.92 29.28
CA VAL A 249 18.40 13.18 30.00
C VAL A 249 17.53 12.90 31.22
N GLY A 250 16.50 12.04 31.08
CA GLY A 250 15.57 11.75 32.19
C GLY A 250 16.20 10.91 33.27
N LYS A 251 16.61 9.69 32.95
CA LYS A 251 17.06 8.69 33.91
C LYS A 251 18.46 8.97 34.46
N VAL A 252 19.40 9.41 33.59
CA VAL A 252 20.81 9.52 33.99
C VAL A 252 21.12 10.93 34.50
N GLU A 253 20.73 12.00 33.80
CA GLU A 253 21.07 13.36 34.22
C GLU A 253 20.11 13.91 35.24
N ALA A 254 18.80 13.79 35.03
CA ALA A 254 17.79 14.39 35.91
C ALA A 254 17.31 13.44 37.05
N GLY A 255 17.58 12.14 36.96
CA GLY A 255 17.16 11.15 37.95
C GLY A 255 15.64 11.05 38.14
N ILE A 256 14.89 11.34 37.07
CA ILE A 256 13.42 11.27 37.04
C ILE A 256 12.96 9.98 36.36
N PRO A 257 11.73 9.50 36.65
CA PRO A 257 11.17 8.33 35.99
C PRO A 257 11.12 8.44 34.49
N GLU A 258 11.07 7.29 33.81
CA GLU A 258 10.80 7.20 32.37
C GLU A 258 9.46 7.87 32.05
N ASP A 259 9.37 8.52 30.89
CA ASP A 259 8.17 9.22 30.43
C ASP A 259 7.66 10.37 31.36
N ASP A 260 8.50 10.87 32.26
CA ASP A 260 8.12 11.97 33.15
C ASP A 260 7.83 13.24 32.32
N PRO A 261 6.65 13.88 32.49
CA PRO A 261 6.24 15.05 31.72
C PRO A 261 7.13 16.27 31.93
N ARG A 262 8.03 16.27 32.92
CA ARG A 262 9.05 17.31 33.16
C ARG A 262 10.22 17.20 32.16
N ASN A 263 10.41 16.03 31.54
CA ASN A 263 11.43 15.84 30.52
C ASN A 263 10.88 16.25 29.14
N PRO A 264 11.36 17.35 28.54
CA PRO A 264 10.87 17.78 27.23
C PRO A 264 11.22 16.81 26.10
N ALA A 265 12.22 15.95 26.30
CA ALA A 265 12.64 14.96 25.32
C ALA A 265 11.58 13.85 25.12
N VAL A 266 10.69 13.62 26.09
CA VAL A 266 9.54 12.70 25.95
C VAL A 266 8.60 13.11 24.80
N ILE A 267 8.46 14.41 24.51
CA ILE A 267 7.69 14.85 23.36
C ILE A 267 8.39 14.45 22.05
N ALA A 268 9.72 14.58 21.98
CA ALA A 268 10.49 14.17 20.81
C ALA A 268 10.43 12.66 20.59
N ASP A 269 10.44 11.88 21.66
CA ASP A 269 10.26 10.43 21.64
C ASP A 269 8.88 10.03 21.08
N ASN A 270 7.82 10.59 21.62
CA ASN A 270 6.46 10.40 21.08
C ASN A 270 6.31 10.86 19.61
N VAL A 271 7.03 11.90 19.19
CA VAL A 271 7.10 12.29 17.77
C VAL A 271 7.79 11.17 16.97
N GLY A 272 8.87 10.60 17.50
CA GLY A 272 9.61 9.52 16.88
C GLY A 272 8.73 8.32 16.56
N ASP A 273 7.92 7.86 17.52
CA ASP A 273 6.98 6.75 17.33
C ASP A 273 6.01 7.01 16.17
N ASN A 274 5.45 8.22 16.10
CA ASN A 274 4.56 8.57 14.99
C ASN A 274 5.30 8.62 13.64
N VAL A 275 6.54 9.10 13.62
CA VAL A 275 7.35 9.22 12.42
C VAL A 275 7.84 7.84 11.93
N GLY A 276 8.41 7.02 12.82
CA GLY A 276 8.98 5.72 12.50
C GLY A 276 7.92 4.69 12.20
N ASP A 277 6.96 4.52 13.13
CA ASP A 277 6.01 3.41 13.09
C ASP A 277 4.77 3.68 12.26
N ILE A 278 4.46 4.94 11.97
CA ILE A 278 3.30 5.27 11.13
C ILE A 278 3.75 5.74 9.76
N ALA A 279 4.46 6.86 9.64
CA ALA A 279 4.84 7.36 8.32
C ALA A 279 5.87 6.46 7.64
N GLY A 280 6.95 6.09 8.34
CA GLY A 280 8.01 5.23 7.80
C GLY A 280 7.52 3.83 7.46
N MET A 281 6.85 3.17 8.40
CA MET A 281 6.29 1.83 8.17
C MET A 281 5.16 1.83 7.15
N GLY A 282 4.35 2.87 7.10
CA GLY A 282 3.28 3.00 6.12
C GLY A 282 3.77 3.14 4.70
N ALA A 283 4.85 3.90 4.47
CA ALA A 283 5.50 3.98 3.17
C ALA A 283 6.13 2.64 2.75
N ASP A 284 6.73 1.91 3.69
CA ASP A 284 7.31 0.59 3.49
C ASP A 284 6.25 -0.46 3.10
N LEU A 285 5.10 -0.44 3.79
CA LEU A 285 3.95 -1.29 3.43
C LEU A 285 3.38 -0.94 2.05
N PHE A 286 3.34 0.35 1.70
CA PHE A 286 2.92 0.79 0.37
C PHE A 286 3.85 0.23 -0.72
N GLU A 287 5.17 0.35 -0.53
CA GLU A 287 6.16 -0.19 -1.44
C GLU A 287 6.00 -1.71 -1.61
N SER A 288 5.95 -2.44 -0.50
CA SER A 288 5.85 -3.90 -0.50
C SER A 288 4.56 -4.38 -1.20
N TYR A 289 3.46 -3.68 -0.99
CA TYR A 289 2.18 -3.96 -1.63
C TYR A 289 2.25 -3.77 -3.15
N ILE A 290 2.76 -2.63 -3.60
CA ILE A 290 2.92 -2.33 -5.04
C ILE A 290 3.96 -3.25 -5.69
N GLY A 291 5.07 -3.50 -5.00
CA GLY A 291 6.12 -4.42 -5.47
C GLY A 291 5.60 -5.84 -5.69
N ALA A 292 4.76 -6.35 -4.77
CA ALA A 292 4.14 -7.67 -4.92
C ALA A 292 3.18 -7.73 -6.11
N LEU A 293 2.36 -6.71 -6.31
CA LEU A 293 1.45 -6.63 -7.47
C LEU A 293 2.25 -6.60 -8.77
N LEU A 294 3.24 -5.72 -8.88
CA LEU A 294 4.07 -5.59 -10.07
C LEU A 294 4.84 -6.88 -10.37
N ALA A 295 5.50 -7.48 -9.36
CA ALA A 295 6.26 -8.71 -9.55
C ALA A 295 5.38 -9.84 -10.08
N THR A 296 4.17 -9.99 -9.55
CA THR A 296 3.21 -11.01 -10.01
C THR A 296 2.76 -10.72 -11.44
N MET A 297 2.54 -9.46 -11.80
CA MET A 297 2.18 -9.06 -13.18
C MET A 297 3.34 -9.32 -14.17
N LEU A 298 4.58 -9.01 -13.78
CA LEU A 298 5.76 -9.29 -14.63
C LEU A 298 5.91 -10.80 -14.88
N VAL A 299 5.67 -11.64 -13.88
CA VAL A 299 5.60 -13.10 -14.07
C VAL A 299 4.44 -13.46 -15.00
N GLY A 300 3.29 -12.79 -14.86
CA GLY A 300 2.14 -12.96 -15.75
C GLY A 300 2.44 -12.71 -17.23
N LEU A 301 3.38 -11.81 -17.57
CA LEU A 301 3.82 -11.57 -18.94
C LEU A 301 4.56 -12.78 -19.57
N THR A 302 5.13 -13.66 -18.76
CA THR A 302 5.83 -14.85 -19.24
C THR A 302 4.90 -16.02 -19.54
N VAL A 303 3.62 -15.91 -19.19
CA VAL A 303 2.61 -16.93 -19.42
C VAL A 303 2.15 -16.87 -20.87
N THR A 304 2.22 -17.99 -21.59
CA THR A 304 1.90 -18.06 -23.02
C THR A 304 0.41 -18.19 -23.33
N TRP A 305 -0.41 -18.44 -22.32
CA TRP A 305 -1.87 -18.60 -22.42
C TRP A 305 -2.57 -17.71 -21.38
N GLY A 306 -3.62 -17.01 -21.81
CA GLY A 306 -4.40 -16.17 -20.90
C GLY A 306 -3.63 -15.01 -20.27
N THR A 307 -2.69 -14.39 -21.00
CA THR A 307 -1.83 -13.30 -20.50
C THR A 307 -2.63 -12.16 -19.88
N GLU A 308 -3.74 -11.76 -20.48
CA GLU A 308 -4.59 -10.70 -19.93
C GLU A 308 -5.17 -11.08 -18.56
N LEU A 309 -5.61 -12.32 -18.41
CA LEU A 309 -6.13 -12.82 -17.14
C LEU A 309 -5.01 -12.96 -16.09
N ALA A 310 -3.83 -13.44 -16.50
CA ALA A 310 -2.67 -13.54 -15.61
C ALA A 310 -2.23 -12.18 -15.07
N LEU A 311 -2.36 -11.12 -15.87
CA LEU A 311 -2.07 -9.75 -15.45
C LEU A 311 -3.19 -9.14 -14.59
N ALA A 312 -4.45 -9.47 -14.85
CA ALA A 312 -5.59 -8.97 -14.07
C ALA A 312 -5.71 -9.68 -12.70
N PHE A 313 -5.31 -10.94 -12.60
CA PHE A 313 -5.50 -11.79 -11.43
C PHE A 313 -4.96 -11.17 -10.12
N PRO A 314 -3.71 -10.69 -10.03
CA PRO A 314 -3.21 -10.09 -8.79
C PRO A 314 -3.99 -8.85 -8.39
N LEU A 315 -4.46 -8.05 -9.34
CA LEU A 315 -5.25 -6.86 -9.07
C LEU A 315 -6.65 -7.19 -8.56
N LEU A 316 -7.28 -8.24 -9.12
CA LEU A 316 -8.57 -8.74 -8.66
C LEU A 316 -8.47 -9.34 -7.25
N LEU A 317 -7.41 -10.11 -6.99
CA LEU A 317 -7.14 -10.67 -5.67
C LEU A 317 -6.94 -9.55 -4.63
N ALA A 318 -6.21 -8.51 -5.00
CA ALA A 318 -6.02 -7.33 -4.17
C ALA A 318 -7.36 -6.62 -3.86
N ALA A 319 -8.25 -6.49 -4.86
CA ALA A 319 -9.58 -5.91 -4.65
C ALA A 319 -10.44 -6.72 -3.67
N ILE A 320 -10.42 -8.05 -3.78
CA ILE A 320 -11.09 -8.95 -2.82
C ILE A 320 -10.47 -8.79 -1.43
N GLY A 321 -9.13 -8.69 -1.35
CA GLY A 321 -8.40 -8.44 -0.11
C GLY A 321 -8.83 -7.16 0.60
N VAL A 322 -9.04 -6.07 -0.15
CA VAL A 322 -9.58 -4.80 0.40
C VAL A 322 -10.96 -4.99 1.03
N ILE A 323 -11.87 -5.64 0.32
CA ILE A 323 -13.23 -5.89 0.82
C ILE A 323 -13.17 -6.75 2.09
N SER A 324 -12.37 -7.80 2.07
CA SER A 324 -12.16 -8.68 3.22
C SER A 324 -11.58 -7.92 4.42
N ALA A 325 -10.62 -7.03 4.20
CA ALA A 325 -10.03 -6.20 5.25
C ALA A 325 -11.05 -5.22 5.85
N ILE A 326 -11.90 -4.60 5.03
CA ILE A 326 -12.98 -3.73 5.51
C ILE A 326 -13.96 -4.53 6.39
N VAL A 327 -14.40 -5.70 5.93
CA VAL A 327 -15.31 -6.57 6.70
C VAL A 327 -14.64 -6.99 8.01
N ALA A 328 -13.39 -7.43 7.97
CA ALA A 328 -12.64 -7.80 9.17
C ALA A 328 -12.54 -6.64 10.17
N THR A 329 -12.27 -5.43 9.69
CA THR A 329 -12.19 -4.23 10.52
C THR A 329 -13.51 -3.95 11.26
N LEU A 330 -14.66 -4.17 10.61
CA LEU A 330 -15.97 -3.98 11.21
C LEU A 330 -16.34 -5.09 12.23
N LEU A 331 -15.71 -6.26 12.11
CA LEU A 331 -15.93 -7.41 12.98
C LEU A 331 -15.06 -7.41 14.25
N VAL A 332 -14.00 -6.58 14.27
CA VAL A 332 -13.13 -6.49 15.45
C VAL A 332 -13.90 -5.93 16.64
N ARG A 333 -14.10 -6.79 17.64
CA ARG A 333 -14.78 -6.48 18.90
C ARG A 333 -14.02 -7.10 20.07
N THR A 334 -13.91 -6.34 21.14
CA THR A 334 -13.34 -6.82 22.39
C THR A 334 -14.38 -6.71 23.50
N LYS A 335 -14.36 -7.61 24.47
CA LYS A 335 -15.25 -7.59 25.64
C LYS A 335 -14.46 -7.06 26.84
N ASN A 336 -15.08 -6.26 27.68
CA ASN A 336 -14.53 -5.98 29.00
C ASN A 336 -14.60 -7.30 29.80
N HIS A 337 -13.44 -7.89 30.07
CA HIS A 337 -13.31 -8.84 31.16
C HIS A 337 -13.04 -8.00 32.42
N ALA A 338 -14.07 -7.82 33.22
CA ALA A 338 -13.96 -7.25 34.56
C ALA A 338 -13.15 -8.19 35.45
#